data_7b94f9c961f3fd667e81b89d038448e9
#
_entry.id   7b94f9c961f3fd667e81b89d038448e9
#
_cell.length_a   1.000
_cell.length_b   1.000
_cell.length_c   1.000
_cell.angle_alpha   90.00
_cell.angle_beta   90.00
_cell.angle_gamma   90.00
#
_symmetry.space_group_name_H-M   'P 1'
#
loop_
_entity.id
_entity.type
_entity.pdbx_description
1 polymer ?
#
loop_
_entity_poly.entity_id
_entity_poly.type
_entity_poly.pdbx_seq_one_letter_code
_entity_poly.pdbx_strand_id
1 'polypeptide(L)'
;SADAGLAALAGGNTAMAQGGIAAAVGDDDTAADHAADTVAAGAGLVDPRAAHVLTAEGAEAMRAMLAGGFPADRDASGRLSLGLEAAHRRARIVHAGEDRTGAALHAFLAREALEFVRRGLIRLTEHPEVPG
;
A
#
# COMPACT_ATOMS: atom_id res chain seq x y z
N SER A 1 -26.36 -4.30 -5.43
CA SER A 1 -25.46 -5.41 -5.78
C SER A 1 -24.03 -5.04 -5.42
N ALA A 2 -23.19 -6.03 -5.12
CA ALA A 2 -21.77 -5.80 -4.77
C ALA A 2 -21.02 -5.01 -5.88
N ASP A 3 -21.41 -5.20 -7.13
CA ASP A 3 -20.81 -4.52 -8.29
C ASP A 3 -21.11 -3.01 -8.33
N ALA A 4 -22.29 -2.58 -7.88
CA ALA A 4 -22.64 -1.16 -7.82
C ALA A 4 -21.84 -0.43 -6.72
N GLY A 5 -21.60 -1.08 -5.57
CA GLY A 5 -20.78 -0.52 -4.50
C GLY A 5 -19.30 -0.41 -4.88
N LEU A 6 -18.75 -1.39 -5.62
CA LEU A 6 -17.39 -1.32 -6.18
C LEU A 6 -17.26 -0.19 -7.22
N ALA A 7 -18.28 -0.01 -8.08
CA ALA A 7 -18.28 1.06 -9.08
C ALA A 7 -18.33 2.45 -8.43
N ALA A 8 -19.07 2.61 -7.32
CA ALA A 8 -19.13 3.87 -6.56
C ALA A 8 -17.80 4.24 -5.89
N LEU A 9 -16.97 3.22 -5.57
CA LEU A 9 -15.62 3.41 -5.02
C LEU A 9 -14.54 3.44 -6.12
N ALA A 10 -14.90 3.20 -7.39
CA ALA A 10 -13.98 3.21 -8.52
C ALA A 10 -13.72 4.65 -8.97
N GLY A 11 -12.59 5.20 -8.60
CA GLY A 11 -12.19 6.53 -9.03
C GLY A 11 -10.93 7.03 -8.31
N GLY A 12 -10.43 8.16 -8.79
CA GLY A 12 -9.26 8.80 -8.20
C GLY A 12 -7.92 8.28 -8.75
N ASN A 13 -6.85 8.91 -8.28
CA ASN A 13 -5.51 8.71 -8.80
C ASN A 13 -4.86 7.37 -8.35
N THR A 14 -5.31 6.81 -7.24
CA THR A 14 -4.73 5.58 -6.68
C THR A 14 -4.79 4.42 -7.67
N ALA A 15 -5.93 4.25 -8.36
CA ALA A 15 -6.10 3.18 -9.35
C ALA A 15 -5.16 3.30 -10.56
N MET A 16 -4.61 4.50 -10.82
CA MET A 16 -3.68 4.77 -11.92
C MET A 16 -2.22 4.73 -11.51
N ALA A 17 -1.93 4.59 -10.22
CA ALA A 17 -0.55 4.54 -9.72
C ALA A 17 0.13 3.24 -10.13
N GLN A 18 1.30 3.35 -10.77
CA GLN A 18 2.02 2.22 -11.34
C GLN A 18 3.14 1.71 -10.44
N GLY A 19 3.81 2.57 -9.71
CA GLY A 19 4.94 2.21 -8.85
C GLY A 19 4.60 1.16 -7.78
N GLY A 20 5.57 0.86 -6.95
CA GLY A 20 5.39 -0.05 -5.81
C GLY A 20 5.21 0.71 -4.49
N ILE A 21 5.12 -0.05 -3.42
CA ILE A 21 5.01 0.46 -2.06
C ILE A 21 6.26 0.03 -1.28
N ALA A 22 7.03 1.01 -0.80
CA ALA A 22 8.19 0.73 0.02
C ALA A 22 7.76 0.30 1.44
N ALA A 23 8.11 -0.92 1.84
CA ALA A 23 7.86 -1.43 3.18
C ALA A 23 8.92 -2.48 3.57
N ALA A 24 9.45 -2.39 4.78
CA ALA A 24 10.43 -3.32 5.30
C ALA A 24 9.76 -4.63 5.74
N VAL A 25 9.41 -5.47 4.76
CA VAL A 25 8.75 -6.77 4.96
C VAL A 25 9.58 -7.95 4.49
N GLY A 26 10.76 -7.71 3.91
CA GLY A 26 11.73 -8.75 3.57
C GLY A 26 12.44 -9.32 4.79
N ASP A 27 12.92 -10.55 4.68
CA ASP A 27 13.57 -11.27 5.81
C ASP A 27 14.90 -10.62 6.26
N ASP A 28 15.55 -9.86 5.38
CA ASP A 28 16.83 -9.20 5.60
C ASP A 28 16.69 -7.69 5.82
N ASP A 29 15.47 -7.16 6.01
CA ASP A 29 15.19 -5.74 6.14
C ASP A 29 14.50 -5.40 7.45
N THR A 30 14.71 -4.16 7.92
CA THR A 30 14.07 -3.63 9.13
C THR A 30 13.48 -2.26 8.88
N ALA A 31 12.45 -1.87 9.66
CA ALA A 31 11.91 -0.52 9.62
C ALA A 31 12.97 0.54 9.98
N ALA A 32 13.93 0.20 10.85
CA ALA A 32 15.02 1.09 11.22
C ALA A 32 15.98 1.34 10.04
N ASP A 33 16.31 0.29 9.26
CA ASP A 33 17.11 0.44 8.04
C ASP A 33 16.38 1.28 6.98
N HIS A 34 15.07 1.06 6.84
CA HIS A 34 14.24 1.87 5.96
C HIS A 34 14.21 3.34 6.38
N ALA A 35 14.05 3.63 7.67
CA ALA A 35 14.11 4.98 8.21
C ALA A 35 15.47 5.64 7.95
N ALA A 36 16.56 4.90 8.17
CA ALA A 36 17.91 5.41 7.93
C ALA A 36 18.15 5.77 6.45
N ASP A 37 17.68 4.92 5.52
CA ASP A 37 17.74 5.21 4.09
C ASP A 37 16.92 6.45 3.72
N THR A 38 15.71 6.59 4.29
CA THR A 38 14.84 7.75 4.09
C THR A 38 15.49 9.05 4.55
N VAL A 39 16.08 9.05 5.75
CA VAL A 39 16.79 10.22 6.30
C VAL A 39 17.99 10.57 5.45
N ALA A 40 18.78 9.59 5.02
CA ALA A 40 19.94 9.80 4.17
C ALA A 40 19.55 10.39 2.81
N ALA A 41 18.52 9.86 2.17
CA ALA A 41 18.01 10.34 0.88
C ALA A 41 17.47 11.77 0.96
N GLY A 42 16.92 12.16 2.09
CA GLY A 42 16.34 13.48 2.31
C GLY A 42 17.34 14.61 2.53
N ALA A 43 18.65 14.33 2.57
CA ALA A 43 19.73 15.32 2.61
C ALA A 43 19.52 16.45 3.65
N GLY A 44 19.05 16.11 4.83
CA GLY A 44 18.81 17.03 5.95
C GLY A 44 17.41 17.66 5.99
N LEU A 45 16.54 17.36 5.03
CA LEU A 45 15.15 17.86 4.99
C LEU A 45 14.14 16.95 5.71
N VAL A 46 14.53 15.71 6.02
CA VAL A 46 13.66 14.72 6.66
C VAL A 46 13.64 14.90 8.18
N ASP A 47 12.46 14.91 8.77
CA ASP A 47 12.31 14.72 10.21
C ASP A 47 12.56 13.23 10.54
N PRO A 48 13.61 12.88 11.31
CA PRO A 48 13.93 11.48 11.63
C PRO A 48 12.82 10.79 12.42
N ARG A 49 12.08 11.52 13.29
CA ARG A 49 10.99 10.94 14.06
C ARG A 49 9.83 10.53 13.17
N ALA A 50 9.46 11.41 12.24
CA ALA A 50 8.43 11.12 11.25
C ALA A 50 8.82 9.93 10.36
N ALA A 51 10.08 9.86 9.92
CA ALA A 51 10.60 8.73 9.16
C ALA A 51 10.49 7.41 9.93
N HIS A 52 10.85 7.39 11.23
CA HIS A 52 10.74 6.20 12.07
C HIS A 52 9.29 5.75 12.24
N VAL A 53 8.36 6.65 12.52
CA VAL A 53 6.94 6.33 12.66
C VAL A 53 6.40 5.76 11.35
N LEU A 54 6.64 6.46 10.23
CA LEU A 54 6.14 6.06 8.92
C LEU A 54 6.65 4.67 8.52
N THR A 55 7.93 4.39 8.69
CA THR A 55 8.51 3.13 8.26
C THR A 55 8.12 1.96 9.17
N ALA A 56 7.96 2.18 10.47
CA ALA A 56 7.51 1.16 11.41
C ALA A 56 6.04 0.80 11.17
N GLU A 57 5.16 1.80 11.17
CA GLU A 57 3.72 1.59 10.95
C GLU A 57 3.44 1.10 9.52
N GLY A 58 4.18 1.59 8.52
CA GLY A 58 4.05 1.14 7.14
C GLY A 58 4.42 -0.34 6.95
N ALA A 59 5.45 -0.81 7.64
CA ALA A 59 5.81 -2.24 7.63
C ALA A 59 4.72 -3.10 8.30
N GLU A 60 4.15 -2.65 9.41
CA GLU A 60 3.05 -3.35 10.08
C GLU A 60 1.78 -3.36 9.21
N ALA A 61 1.41 -2.22 8.64
CA ALA A 61 0.25 -2.11 7.75
C ALA A 61 0.39 -3.03 6.53
N MET A 62 1.58 -3.07 5.91
CA MET A 62 1.83 -3.96 4.76
C MET A 62 1.74 -5.43 5.17
N ARG A 63 2.29 -5.83 6.32
CA ARG A 63 2.13 -7.20 6.83
C ARG A 63 0.67 -7.57 7.06
N ALA A 64 -0.12 -6.66 7.63
CA ALA A 64 -1.55 -6.87 7.82
C ALA A 64 -2.29 -7.02 6.48
N MET A 65 -1.98 -6.20 5.49
CA MET A 65 -2.55 -6.30 4.15
C MET A 65 -2.19 -7.63 3.48
N LEU A 66 -0.93 -8.06 3.57
CA LEU A 66 -0.47 -9.35 3.02
C LEU A 66 -1.19 -10.52 3.70
N ALA A 67 -1.36 -10.49 5.02
CA ALA A 67 -2.13 -11.48 5.77
C ALA A 67 -3.61 -11.47 5.40
N GLY A 68 -4.16 -10.30 5.05
CA GLY A 68 -5.55 -10.11 4.57
C GLY A 68 -5.76 -10.49 3.10
N GLY A 69 -4.71 -10.93 2.39
CA GLY A 69 -4.81 -11.39 1.01
C GLY A 69 -4.53 -10.31 -0.05
N PHE A 70 -3.80 -9.26 0.28
CA PHE A 70 -3.28 -8.33 -0.73
C PHE A 70 -2.43 -9.09 -1.75
N PRO A 71 -2.72 -8.98 -3.07
CA PRO A 71 -2.12 -9.82 -4.11
C PRO A 71 -0.74 -9.33 -4.55
N ALA A 72 0.19 -9.20 -3.60
CA ALA A 72 1.56 -8.84 -3.91
C ALA A 72 2.26 -9.89 -4.78
N ASP A 73 3.13 -9.44 -5.66
CA ASP A 73 3.90 -10.31 -6.55
C ASP A 73 4.83 -11.23 -5.76
N ARG A 74 4.90 -12.50 -6.18
CA ARG A 74 5.70 -13.54 -5.55
C ARG A 74 6.57 -14.27 -6.56
N ASP A 75 7.72 -14.74 -6.11
CA ASP A 75 8.59 -15.59 -6.91
C ASP A 75 8.05 -17.04 -7.03
N ALA A 76 8.75 -17.86 -7.79
CA ALA A 76 8.37 -19.26 -8.00
C ALA A 76 8.35 -20.10 -6.71
N SER A 77 9.03 -19.66 -5.64
CA SER A 77 9.01 -20.31 -4.32
C SER A 77 7.87 -19.80 -3.41
N GLY A 78 7.09 -18.82 -3.87
CA GLY A 78 6.01 -18.20 -3.10
C GLY A 78 6.46 -17.09 -2.16
N ARG A 79 7.73 -16.69 -2.16
CA ARG A 79 8.23 -15.54 -1.39
C ARG A 79 7.89 -14.24 -2.10
N LEU A 80 7.78 -13.14 -1.34
CA LEU A 80 7.56 -11.83 -1.92
C LEU A 80 8.67 -11.48 -2.92
N SER A 81 8.27 -11.04 -4.11
CA SER A 81 9.16 -10.50 -5.12
C SER A 81 9.33 -9.01 -4.86
N LEU A 82 10.39 -8.63 -4.15
CA LEU A 82 10.65 -7.25 -3.76
C LEU A 82 11.59 -6.57 -4.75
N GLY A 83 11.21 -5.34 -5.14
CA GLY A 83 12.05 -4.47 -5.96
C GLY A 83 13.09 -3.71 -5.14
N LEU A 84 14.23 -3.43 -5.77
CA LEU A 84 15.24 -2.52 -5.25
C LEU A 84 15.24 -1.25 -6.09
N GLU A 85 14.91 -0.12 -5.47
CA GLU A 85 14.96 1.19 -6.12
C GLU A 85 16.07 2.06 -5.54
N ALA A 86 16.37 3.17 -6.24
CA ALA A 86 17.39 4.13 -5.83
C ALA A 86 17.13 4.63 -4.40
N ALA A 87 18.22 4.94 -3.69
CA ALA A 87 18.26 5.33 -2.29
C ALA A 87 17.91 4.25 -1.26
N HIS A 88 17.47 3.07 -1.67
CA HIS A 88 17.27 1.93 -0.79
C HIS A 88 18.47 0.98 -0.81
N ARG A 89 18.95 0.60 0.35
CA ARG A 89 20.03 -0.40 0.50
C ARG A 89 19.52 -1.85 0.49
N ARG A 90 18.20 -2.03 0.64
CA ARG A 90 17.52 -3.32 0.65
C ARG A 90 16.37 -3.34 -0.35
N ALA A 91 16.07 -4.51 -0.90
CA ALA A 91 14.88 -4.72 -1.71
C ALA A 91 13.65 -4.68 -0.80
N ARG A 92 12.82 -3.66 -0.95
CA ARG A 92 11.63 -3.45 -0.10
C ARG A 92 10.42 -2.90 -0.85
N ILE A 93 10.50 -2.80 -2.16
CA ILE A 93 9.39 -2.29 -2.95
C ILE A 93 8.45 -3.46 -3.26
N VAL A 94 7.27 -3.42 -2.66
CA VAL A 94 6.19 -4.37 -2.89
C VAL A 94 5.44 -3.96 -4.14
N HIS A 95 5.34 -4.85 -5.12
CA HIS A 95 4.56 -4.66 -6.34
C HIS A 95 3.36 -5.62 -6.35
N ALA A 96 2.35 -5.28 -7.15
CA ALA A 96 1.23 -6.16 -7.44
C ALA A 96 0.83 -6.03 -8.91
N GLY A 97 0.84 -7.15 -9.64
CA GLY A 97 0.60 -7.17 -11.08
C GLY A 97 1.61 -6.35 -11.87
N GLU A 98 2.89 -6.43 -11.49
CA GLU A 98 4.03 -5.70 -12.06
C GLU A 98 3.91 -4.17 -11.87
N ASP A 99 3.23 -3.47 -12.77
CA ASP A 99 3.05 -2.01 -12.78
C ASP A 99 1.62 -1.56 -12.39
N ARG A 100 0.83 -2.45 -11.79
CA ARG A 100 -0.58 -2.21 -11.43
C ARG A 100 -0.83 -2.15 -9.93
N THR A 101 0.19 -1.84 -9.16
CA THR A 101 0.13 -1.84 -7.69
C THR A 101 -0.99 -0.95 -7.15
N GLY A 102 -1.19 0.23 -7.73
CA GLY A 102 -2.27 1.13 -7.34
C GLY A 102 -3.66 0.55 -7.59
N ALA A 103 -3.89 -0.08 -8.75
CA ALA A 103 -5.16 -0.73 -9.06
C ALA A 103 -5.43 -1.91 -8.11
N ALA A 104 -4.41 -2.71 -7.80
CA ALA A 104 -4.52 -3.82 -6.86
C ALA A 104 -4.80 -3.34 -5.43
N LEU A 105 -4.11 -2.28 -4.99
CA LEU A 105 -4.34 -1.67 -3.68
C LEU A 105 -5.75 -1.11 -3.57
N HIS A 106 -6.19 -0.35 -4.56
CA HIS A 106 -7.53 0.22 -4.59
C HIS A 106 -8.61 -0.87 -4.52
N ALA A 107 -8.49 -1.92 -5.34
CA ALA A 107 -9.45 -3.03 -5.34
C ALA A 107 -9.46 -3.79 -4.00
N PHE A 108 -8.29 -4.00 -3.37
CA PHE A 108 -8.18 -4.62 -2.07
C PHE A 108 -8.89 -3.80 -0.99
N LEU A 109 -8.56 -2.51 -0.88
CA LEU A 109 -9.15 -1.62 0.13
C LEU A 109 -10.64 -1.39 -0.08
N ALA A 110 -11.12 -1.29 -1.33
CA ALA A 110 -12.53 -1.17 -1.64
C ALA A 110 -13.32 -2.41 -1.18
N ARG A 111 -12.79 -3.62 -1.39
CA ARG A 111 -13.43 -4.84 -0.88
C ARG A 111 -13.51 -4.86 0.65
N GLU A 112 -12.41 -4.51 1.32
CA GLU A 112 -12.37 -4.42 2.78
C GLU A 112 -13.41 -3.42 3.30
N ALA A 113 -13.46 -2.22 2.71
CA ALA A 113 -14.43 -1.18 3.09
C ALA A 113 -15.88 -1.66 2.91
N LEU A 114 -16.19 -2.31 1.78
CA LEU A 114 -17.53 -2.85 1.54
C LEU A 114 -17.90 -3.98 2.50
N GLU A 115 -16.93 -4.79 2.96
CA GLU A 115 -17.17 -5.78 4.01
C GLU A 115 -17.56 -5.10 5.32
N PHE A 116 -16.86 -4.02 5.71
CA PHE A 116 -17.23 -3.24 6.89
C PHE A 116 -18.60 -2.58 6.76
N VAL A 117 -18.97 -2.10 5.57
CA VAL A 117 -20.32 -1.58 5.28
C VAL A 117 -21.37 -2.68 5.47
N ARG A 118 -21.13 -3.88 4.91
CA ARG A 118 -22.07 -5.02 5.07
C ARG A 118 -22.26 -5.43 6.52
N ARG A 119 -21.20 -5.32 7.33
CA ARG A 119 -21.26 -5.61 8.77
C ARG A 119 -21.85 -4.46 9.59
N GLY A 120 -22.24 -3.35 8.97
CA GLY A 120 -22.81 -2.19 9.64
C GLY A 120 -21.82 -1.37 10.47
N LEU A 121 -20.51 -1.58 10.27
CA LEU A 121 -19.46 -0.88 10.99
C LEU A 121 -19.09 0.46 10.35
N ILE A 122 -19.38 0.61 9.06
CA ILE A 122 -19.19 1.86 8.29
C ILE A 122 -20.49 2.17 7.56
N ARG A 123 -20.84 3.45 7.54
CA ARG A 123 -21.91 3.97 6.69
C ARG A 123 -21.30 4.64 5.46
N LEU A 124 -21.67 4.15 4.28
CA LEU A 124 -21.34 4.80 3.02
C LEU A 124 -22.41 5.85 2.71
N THR A 125 -21.98 7.08 2.48
CA THR A 125 -22.87 8.18 2.05
C THR A 125 -22.39 8.63 0.67
N GLU A 126 -23.27 8.56 -0.31
CA GLU A 126 -23.03 9.08 -1.65
C GLU A 126 -23.63 10.49 -1.71
N HIS A 127 -22.82 11.46 -2.14
CA HIS A 127 -23.32 12.78 -2.47
C HIS A 127 -23.63 12.82 -3.96
N PRO A 128 -24.82 13.28 -4.38
CA PRO A 128 -25.09 13.53 -5.79
C PRO A 128 -24.05 14.55 -6.31
N GLU A 129 -23.56 14.32 -7.52
CA GLU A 129 -22.66 15.27 -8.17
C GLU A 129 -23.30 16.66 -8.12
N VAL A 130 -22.54 17.66 -7.62
CA VAL A 130 -22.96 19.05 -7.72
C VAL A 130 -22.83 19.43 -9.19
N PRO A 131 -23.93 19.73 -9.90
CA PRO A 131 -23.82 20.19 -11.27
C PRO A 131 -22.97 21.46 -11.29
N GLY A 132 -21.86 21.44 -12.06
CA GLY A 132 -21.05 22.61 -12.34
C GLY A 132 -21.73 23.61 -13.25
#